data_27f9a5404d54be51c619534d20f80212
#
_entry.id   27f9a5404d54be51c619534d20f80212
#
_cell.length_a   1.000
_cell.length_b   1.000
_cell.length_c   1.000
_cell.angle_alpha   90.00
_cell.angle_beta   90.00
_cell.angle_gamma   90.00
#
_symmetry.space_group_name_H-M   'P 1'
#
loop_
_entity.id
_entity.type
_entity.pdbx_description
1 polymer ?
#
loop_
_entity_poly.entity_id
_entity_poly.type
_entity_poly.pdbx_seq_one_letter_code
_entity_poly.pdbx_strand_id
1 'polypeptide(L)'
;MGRIPPLLRADGEAAIWAVSRHPVDYPVALAAMESRAAAIAAGEAAEMVWLLEHPALYTAGVSARPAELLAPSSLPVFQSGRGGKWTWHGPGQRVCYVMLDLSRRGRDVRAFVAGLEAWLIGALFRLGVEARAIPGHVGVWVEGRGSRDACGNAPAPGPLPRTGEEKIAAIGVRLRRWVSFHGVSLNVSPDLSHFEGIVPCGLRGFGVNSLQQLGVPASMAEADAALADSFAGVFGKVRAGEPPEGEPGRRPLELAPAHAI
;
A
#
# COMPACT_ATOMS: atom_id res chain seq x y z
N MET A 1 12.40 -19.15 3.10
CA MET A 1 11.46 -18.48 2.16
C MET A 1 12.07 -18.56 0.78
N GLY A 2 11.43 -19.24 -0.19
CA GLY A 2 11.96 -19.36 -1.56
C GLY A 2 12.11 -17.96 -2.18
N ARG A 3 13.19 -17.77 -2.93
CA ARG A 3 13.48 -16.51 -3.63
C ARG A 3 12.36 -16.28 -4.65
N ILE A 4 11.54 -15.23 -4.46
CA ILE A 4 10.52 -14.84 -5.43
C ILE A 4 11.27 -14.40 -6.69
N PRO A 5 11.00 -15.00 -7.87
CA PRO A 5 11.64 -14.56 -9.10
C PRO A 5 11.24 -13.11 -9.39
N PRO A 6 12.17 -12.28 -9.87
CA PRO A 6 11.86 -10.90 -10.20
C PRO A 6 10.81 -10.82 -11.30
N LEU A 7 9.85 -9.92 -11.14
CA LEU A 7 8.77 -9.63 -12.09
C LEU A 7 9.18 -8.52 -13.06
N LEU A 8 10.31 -8.72 -13.72
CA LEU A 8 10.88 -7.76 -14.65
C LEU A 8 10.08 -7.70 -15.93
N ARG A 9 10.02 -6.53 -16.56
CA ARG A 9 9.55 -6.40 -17.94
C ARG A 9 10.55 -7.03 -18.90
N ALA A 10 10.05 -7.79 -19.88
CA ALA A 10 10.90 -8.44 -20.87
C ALA A 10 11.65 -7.45 -21.77
N ASP A 11 11.07 -6.26 -22.03
CA ASP A 11 11.66 -5.18 -22.82
C ASP A 11 12.61 -4.28 -22.03
N GLY A 12 12.70 -4.45 -20.71
CA GLY A 12 13.57 -3.67 -19.84
C GLY A 12 13.19 -2.20 -19.66
N GLU A 13 12.02 -1.77 -20.17
CA GLU A 13 11.55 -0.39 -20.00
C GLU A 13 11.34 -0.03 -18.53
N ALA A 14 11.76 1.19 -18.17
CA ALA A 14 11.63 1.73 -16.84
C ALA A 14 10.21 2.24 -16.57
N ALA A 15 9.64 1.92 -15.39
CA ALA A 15 8.42 2.56 -14.93
C ALA A 15 8.70 4.01 -14.46
N ILE A 16 7.70 4.88 -14.59
CA ILE A 16 7.77 6.24 -14.06
C ILE A 16 7.65 6.16 -12.53
N TRP A 17 8.55 6.87 -11.83
CA TRP A 17 8.50 7.07 -10.40
C TRP A 17 8.12 8.53 -10.13
N ALA A 18 6.92 8.74 -9.64
CA ALA A 18 6.36 10.07 -9.41
C ALA A 18 6.01 10.25 -7.93
N VAL A 19 6.29 11.43 -7.38
CA VAL A 19 6.04 11.76 -5.97
C VAL A 19 5.26 13.07 -5.90
N SER A 20 4.07 13.04 -5.32
CA SER A 20 3.31 14.25 -5.01
C SER A 20 3.86 14.93 -3.76
N ARG A 21 4.00 16.25 -3.85
CA ARG A 21 4.58 17.08 -2.77
C ARG A 21 3.58 17.42 -1.67
N HIS A 22 2.29 17.35 -1.99
CA HIS A 22 1.18 17.67 -1.10
C HIS A 22 0.20 16.50 -1.03
N PRO A 23 -0.60 16.40 0.05
CA PRO A 23 -1.66 15.41 0.11
C PRO A 23 -2.64 15.55 -1.06
N VAL A 24 -3.01 14.44 -1.65
CA VAL A 24 -3.91 14.36 -2.81
C VAL A 24 -5.27 13.84 -2.35
N ASP A 25 -6.34 14.52 -2.71
CA ASP A 25 -7.70 14.07 -2.42
C ASP A 25 -7.97 12.69 -3.04
N TYR A 26 -8.59 11.79 -2.28
CA TYR A 26 -8.80 10.41 -2.73
C TYR A 26 -9.60 10.30 -4.04
N PRO A 27 -10.71 11.04 -4.26
CA PRO A 27 -11.44 10.99 -5.54
C PRO A 27 -10.59 11.45 -6.73
N VAL A 28 -9.74 12.46 -6.53
CA VAL A 28 -8.81 12.97 -7.56
C VAL A 28 -7.78 11.89 -7.91
N ALA A 29 -7.16 11.32 -6.89
CA ALA A 29 -6.17 10.26 -7.06
C ALA A 29 -6.78 9.02 -7.71
N LEU A 30 -8.00 8.62 -7.33
CA LEU A 30 -8.70 7.48 -7.90
C LEU A 30 -8.94 7.69 -9.40
N ALA A 31 -9.47 8.85 -9.80
CA ALA A 31 -9.73 9.16 -11.21
C ALA A 31 -8.45 9.18 -12.04
N ALA A 32 -7.37 9.82 -11.54
CA ALA A 32 -6.08 9.87 -12.21
C ALA A 32 -5.46 8.48 -12.37
N MET A 33 -5.51 7.67 -11.35
CA MET A 33 -5.01 6.29 -11.34
C MET A 33 -5.78 5.39 -12.32
N GLU A 34 -7.11 5.47 -12.36
CA GLU A 34 -7.93 4.68 -13.28
C GLU A 34 -7.69 5.09 -14.73
N SER A 35 -7.58 6.40 -15.00
CA SER A 35 -7.23 6.93 -16.33
C SER A 35 -5.86 6.43 -16.78
N ARG A 36 -4.86 6.51 -15.89
CA ARG A 36 -3.50 6.04 -16.19
C ARG A 36 -3.47 4.54 -16.46
N ALA A 37 -4.14 3.74 -15.64
CA ALA A 37 -4.21 2.29 -15.85
C ALA A 37 -4.89 1.93 -17.18
N ALA A 38 -5.93 2.68 -17.58
CA ALA A 38 -6.57 2.50 -18.89
C ALA A 38 -5.62 2.82 -20.06
N ALA A 39 -4.88 3.93 -19.96
CA ALA A 39 -3.89 4.33 -20.96
C ALA A 39 -2.73 3.33 -21.08
N ILE A 40 -2.25 2.77 -19.95
CA ILE A 40 -1.24 1.70 -19.97
C ILE A 40 -1.80 0.46 -20.68
N ALA A 41 -3.05 0.07 -20.40
CA ALA A 41 -3.69 -1.08 -21.02
C ALA A 41 -3.92 -0.89 -22.54
N ALA A 42 -4.03 0.35 -23.00
CA ALA A 42 -4.12 0.71 -24.42
C ALA A 42 -2.73 0.81 -25.09
N GLY A 43 -1.64 0.80 -24.32
CA GLY A 43 -0.28 1.02 -24.83
C GLY A 43 0.05 2.50 -25.10
N GLU A 44 -0.78 3.41 -24.60
CA GLU A 44 -0.68 4.87 -24.80
C GLU A 44 0.13 5.57 -23.70
N ALA A 45 0.40 4.87 -22.60
CA ALA A 45 1.16 5.43 -21.47
C ALA A 45 2.15 4.43 -20.89
N ALA A 46 3.25 4.95 -20.34
CA ALA A 46 4.22 4.15 -19.60
C ALA A 46 3.66 3.72 -18.24
N GLU A 47 4.14 2.57 -17.72
CA GLU A 47 3.90 2.12 -16.36
C GLU A 47 4.33 3.19 -15.35
N MET A 48 3.66 3.22 -14.18
CA MET A 48 3.93 4.23 -13.16
C MET A 48 3.78 3.67 -11.75
N VAL A 49 4.68 4.11 -10.88
CA VAL A 49 4.52 4.06 -9.43
C VAL A 49 4.36 5.49 -8.94
N TRP A 50 3.21 5.79 -8.34
CA TRP A 50 2.87 7.12 -7.87
C TRP A 50 2.80 7.14 -6.35
N LEU A 51 3.72 7.88 -5.73
CA LEU A 51 3.85 8.05 -4.29
C LEU A 51 3.14 9.33 -3.86
N LEU A 52 2.31 9.20 -2.83
CA LEU A 52 1.54 10.32 -2.30
C LEU A 52 1.17 10.09 -0.83
N GLU A 53 0.60 11.10 -0.22
CA GLU A 53 -0.19 11.03 1.00
C GLU A 53 -1.63 11.45 0.70
N HIS A 54 -2.58 11.01 1.49
CA HIS A 54 -3.95 11.50 1.47
C HIS A 54 -4.24 12.38 2.70
N PRO A 55 -5.23 13.26 2.66
CA PRO A 55 -5.93 13.71 3.86
C PRO A 55 -6.49 12.49 4.62
N ALA A 56 -6.73 12.65 5.92
CA ALA A 56 -7.24 11.55 6.75
C ALA A 56 -8.60 11.04 6.25
N LEU A 57 -8.72 9.74 5.98
CA LEU A 57 -9.93 9.10 5.46
C LEU A 57 -9.93 7.58 5.68
N TYR A 58 -11.09 6.96 5.53
CA TYR A 58 -11.23 5.50 5.44
C TYR A 58 -11.57 5.05 4.02
N THR A 59 -11.04 3.89 3.61
CA THR A 59 -11.46 3.23 2.37
C THR A 59 -11.93 1.81 2.65
N ALA A 60 -13.07 1.44 2.04
CA ALA A 60 -13.60 0.09 2.04
C ALA A 60 -13.16 -0.66 0.78
N GLY A 61 -12.44 -1.75 0.91
CA GLY A 61 -12.17 -2.68 -0.19
C GLY A 61 -13.36 -3.59 -0.46
N VAL A 62 -13.28 -4.41 -1.51
CA VAL A 62 -14.40 -5.26 -1.97
C VAL A 62 -14.85 -6.32 -0.94
N SER A 63 -14.04 -6.61 0.07
CA SER A 63 -14.35 -7.56 1.15
C SER A 63 -14.66 -6.89 2.49
N ALA A 64 -14.81 -5.55 2.50
CA ALA A 64 -15.15 -4.80 3.70
C ALA A 64 -16.60 -5.06 4.12
N ARG A 65 -16.83 -5.22 5.42
CA ARG A 65 -18.17 -5.39 6.00
C ARG A 65 -18.53 -4.12 6.79
N PRO A 66 -19.77 -3.61 6.69
CA PRO A 66 -20.17 -2.40 7.43
C PRO A 66 -19.90 -2.48 8.93
N ALA A 67 -20.11 -3.64 9.56
CA ALA A 67 -19.87 -3.86 10.99
C ALA A 67 -18.39 -3.80 11.41
N GLU A 68 -17.46 -3.73 10.46
CA GLU A 68 -16.01 -3.58 10.71
C GLU A 68 -15.60 -2.09 10.75
N LEU A 69 -16.49 -1.15 10.42
CA LEU A 69 -16.32 0.29 10.62
C LEU A 69 -16.89 0.65 12.00
N LEU A 70 -16.01 0.90 12.97
CA LEU A 70 -16.38 1.09 14.38
C LEU A 70 -16.67 2.56 14.71
N ALA A 71 -16.07 3.51 14.00
CA ALA A 71 -16.26 4.94 14.19
C ALA A 71 -16.63 5.63 12.85
N PRO A 72 -17.86 5.48 12.36
CA PRO A 72 -18.24 5.91 11.02
C PRO A 72 -18.32 7.43 10.82
N SER A 73 -18.28 8.22 11.87
CA SER A 73 -18.66 9.65 11.80
C SER A 73 -17.50 10.65 11.84
N SER A 74 -16.26 10.20 12.02
CA SER A 74 -15.14 11.12 12.29
C SER A 74 -14.35 11.53 11.04
N LEU A 75 -14.34 10.72 9.98
CA LEU A 75 -13.55 10.92 8.78
C LEU A 75 -14.35 10.59 7.51
N PRO A 76 -13.98 11.16 6.36
CA PRO A 76 -14.56 10.77 5.08
C PRO A 76 -14.37 9.28 4.80
N VAL A 77 -15.40 8.64 4.24
CA VAL A 77 -15.44 7.22 3.92
C VAL A 77 -15.64 7.03 2.43
N PHE A 78 -14.78 6.26 1.78
CA PHE A 78 -14.85 5.99 0.35
C PHE A 78 -14.95 4.50 0.05
N GLN A 79 -15.85 4.13 -0.84
CA GLN A 79 -15.84 2.80 -1.44
C GLN A 79 -14.75 2.73 -2.48
N SER A 80 -13.91 1.71 -2.37
CA SER A 80 -12.80 1.49 -3.30
C SER A 80 -12.94 0.14 -3.97
N GLY A 81 -12.57 0.06 -5.23
CA GLY A 81 -12.60 -1.20 -5.96
C GLY A 81 -11.40 -2.13 -5.68
N ARG A 82 -10.48 -1.75 -4.79
CA ARG A 82 -9.31 -2.55 -4.42
C ARG A 82 -9.68 -3.82 -3.66
N GLY A 83 -8.80 -4.79 -3.69
CA GLY A 83 -8.91 -5.96 -2.81
C GLY A 83 -8.79 -5.59 -1.33
N GLY A 84 -9.22 -6.52 -0.47
CA GLY A 84 -9.11 -6.39 0.98
C GLY A 84 -10.32 -5.71 1.63
N LYS A 85 -10.14 -5.34 2.89
CA LYS A 85 -11.16 -4.82 3.80
C LYS A 85 -11.00 -3.32 4.04
N TRP A 86 -11.41 -2.86 5.24
CA TRP A 86 -11.22 -1.48 5.66
C TRP A 86 -9.74 -1.17 5.88
N THR A 87 -9.35 0.04 5.52
CA THR A 87 -8.08 0.65 5.91
C THR A 87 -8.26 2.15 6.11
N TRP A 88 -7.32 2.73 6.82
CA TRP A 88 -7.18 4.17 6.96
C TRP A 88 -6.03 4.68 6.09
N HIS A 89 -6.17 5.91 5.59
CA HIS A 89 -5.12 6.69 4.96
C HIS A 89 -5.09 8.08 5.57
N GLY A 90 -3.90 8.68 5.68
CA GLY A 90 -3.73 10.02 6.20
C GLY A 90 -2.28 10.46 6.26
N PRO A 91 -2.01 11.67 6.78
CA PRO A 91 -0.67 12.20 6.92
C PRO A 91 0.25 11.26 7.68
N GLY A 92 1.51 11.18 7.26
CA GLY A 92 2.50 10.27 7.81
C GLY A 92 2.45 8.84 7.24
N GLN A 93 1.45 8.51 6.41
CA GLN A 93 1.40 7.23 5.71
C GLN A 93 1.78 7.43 4.24
N ARG A 94 2.84 6.78 3.77
CA ARG A 94 3.17 6.74 2.34
C ARG A 94 2.29 5.75 1.60
N VAL A 95 1.48 6.26 0.68
CA VAL A 95 0.71 5.46 -0.27
C VAL A 95 1.48 5.39 -1.58
N CYS A 96 1.59 4.18 -2.15
CA CYS A 96 2.19 3.98 -3.47
C CYS A 96 1.16 3.32 -4.37
N TYR A 97 0.64 4.04 -5.34
CA TYR A 97 -0.20 3.47 -6.39
C TYR A 97 0.67 2.85 -7.47
N VAL A 98 0.44 1.57 -7.74
CA VAL A 98 1.31 0.73 -8.59
C VAL A 98 0.54 0.37 -9.85
N MET A 99 0.85 1.03 -10.96
CA MET A 99 0.19 0.86 -12.24
C MET A 99 1.16 0.18 -13.22
N LEU A 100 1.19 -1.15 -13.16
CA LEU A 100 2.07 -2.01 -13.94
C LEU A 100 1.26 -2.96 -14.83
N ASP A 101 1.75 -3.22 -16.03
CA ASP A 101 1.18 -4.19 -16.96
C ASP A 101 1.70 -5.60 -16.66
N LEU A 102 0.89 -6.40 -15.98
CA LEU A 102 1.21 -7.77 -15.64
C LEU A 102 1.21 -8.70 -16.87
N SER A 103 0.64 -8.29 -17.98
CA SER A 103 0.72 -9.07 -19.23
C SER A 103 2.15 -9.19 -19.73
N ARG A 104 2.98 -8.21 -19.41
CA ARG A 104 4.42 -8.15 -19.72
C ARG A 104 5.31 -8.71 -18.63
N ARG A 105 4.71 -9.22 -17.52
CA ARG A 105 5.37 -9.65 -16.29
C ARG A 105 4.95 -11.05 -15.83
N GLY A 106 4.37 -11.86 -16.75
CA GLY A 106 4.04 -13.27 -16.47
C GLY A 106 2.59 -13.57 -16.12
N ARG A 107 1.69 -12.58 -16.05
CA ARG A 107 0.24 -12.72 -15.77
C ARG A 107 -0.10 -13.53 -14.51
N ASP A 108 0.72 -13.41 -13.48
CA ASP A 108 0.51 -14.08 -12.20
C ASP A 108 0.22 -13.06 -11.08
N VAL A 109 -1.04 -13.04 -10.64
CA VAL A 109 -1.50 -12.12 -9.57
C VAL A 109 -0.90 -12.50 -8.22
N ARG A 110 -0.71 -13.80 -7.94
CA ARG A 110 -0.13 -14.24 -6.67
C ARG A 110 1.35 -13.88 -6.59
N ALA A 111 2.09 -14.11 -7.69
CA ALA A 111 3.47 -13.66 -7.79
C ALA A 111 3.58 -12.14 -7.68
N PHE A 112 2.65 -11.38 -8.26
CA PHE A 112 2.61 -9.93 -8.15
C PHE A 112 2.42 -9.46 -6.70
N VAL A 113 1.46 -10.01 -5.96
CA VAL A 113 1.24 -9.69 -4.54
C VAL A 113 2.48 -10.05 -3.70
N ALA A 114 3.05 -11.23 -3.92
CA ALA A 114 4.28 -11.64 -3.25
C ALA A 114 5.47 -10.73 -3.61
N GLY A 115 5.53 -10.23 -4.84
CA GLY A 115 6.50 -9.22 -5.27
C GLY A 115 6.32 -7.88 -4.54
N LEU A 116 5.08 -7.43 -4.32
CA LEU A 116 4.79 -6.23 -3.53
C LEU A 116 5.23 -6.40 -2.06
N GLU A 117 5.00 -7.57 -1.47
CA GLU A 117 5.50 -7.89 -0.13
C GLU A 117 7.03 -7.89 -0.09
N ALA A 118 7.70 -8.52 -1.05
CA ALA A 118 9.16 -8.55 -1.14
C ALA A 118 9.76 -7.15 -1.33
N TRP A 119 9.12 -6.31 -2.15
CA TRP A 119 9.49 -4.92 -2.33
C TRP A 119 9.44 -4.14 -1.01
N LEU A 120 8.32 -4.21 -0.29
CA LEU A 120 8.16 -3.53 1.00
C LEU A 120 9.14 -4.05 2.06
N ILE A 121 9.34 -5.37 2.14
CA ILE A 121 10.31 -5.98 3.06
C ILE A 121 11.72 -5.50 2.74
N GLY A 122 12.09 -5.45 1.45
CA GLY A 122 13.39 -4.93 1.03
C GLY A 122 13.59 -3.45 1.34
N ALA A 123 12.54 -2.62 1.26
CA ALA A 123 12.60 -1.22 1.65
C ALA A 123 12.76 -1.07 3.18
N LEU A 124 11.99 -1.82 3.96
CA LEU A 124 12.08 -1.85 5.41
C LEU A 124 13.46 -2.31 5.90
N PHE A 125 14.02 -3.34 5.26
CA PHE A 125 15.38 -3.81 5.57
C PHE A 125 16.45 -2.72 5.37
N ARG A 126 16.32 -1.87 4.33
CA ARG A 126 17.21 -0.71 4.11
C ARG A 126 17.09 0.35 5.19
N LEU A 127 15.93 0.42 5.84
CA LEU A 127 15.68 1.30 6.98
C LEU A 127 16.02 0.66 8.33
N GLY A 128 16.66 -0.53 8.31
CA GLY A 128 17.06 -1.25 9.52
C GLY A 128 15.92 -2.00 10.23
N VAL A 129 14.80 -2.23 9.55
CA VAL A 129 13.63 -2.92 10.11
C VAL A 129 13.54 -4.34 9.57
N GLU A 130 13.55 -5.32 10.45
CA GLU A 130 13.21 -6.71 10.11
C GLU A 130 11.71 -6.87 9.99
N ALA A 131 11.25 -7.30 8.80
CA ALA A 131 9.86 -7.48 8.50
C ALA A 131 9.62 -8.77 7.70
N ARG A 132 8.39 -9.27 7.72
CA ARG A 132 8.03 -10.50 7.02
C ARG A 132 6.65 -10.47 6.39
N ALA A 133 6.45 -11.28 5.36
CA ALA A 133 5.14 -11.68 4.88
C ALA A 133 4.63 -12.90 5.66
N ILE A 134 3.31 -12.98 5.88
CA ILE A 134 2.66 -14.08 6.57
C ILE A 134 1.72 -14.77 5.58
N PRO A 135 1.90 -16.06 5.29
CA PRO A 135 1.04 -16.79 4.37
C PRO A 135 -0.45 -16.66 4.75
N GLY A 136 -1.28 -16.28 3.77
CA GLY A 136 -2.72 -16.06 3.98
C GLY A 136 -3.10 -14.70 4.57
N HIS A 137 -2.13 -13.88 5.00
CA HIS A 137 -2.36 -12.57 5.60
C HIS A 137 -1.61 -11.47 4.85
N VAL A 138 -2.10 -11.12 3.67
CA VAL A 138 -1.48 -10.14 2.76
C VAL A 138 -1.11 -8.85 3.46
N GLY A 139 0.13 -8.41 3.23
CA GLY A 139 0.77 -7.24 3.82
C GLY A 139 2.09 -7.57 4.51
N VAL A 140 2.72 -6.59 5.11
CA VAL A 140 4.03 -6.74 5.75
C VAL A 140 3.91 -6.51 7.25
N TRP A 141 4.54 -7.41 8.00
CA TRP A 141 4.39 -7.53 9.43
C TRP A 141 5.74 -7.39 10.13
N VAL A 142 5.73 -6.79 11.31
CA VAL A 142 6.88 -6.58 12.18
C VAL A 142 6.58 -7.11 13.58
N GLU A 143 7.60 -7.36 14.38
CA GLU A 143 7.42 -7.62 15.80
C GLU A 143 7.03 -6.31 16.51
N GLY A 144 5.90 -6.32 17.20
CA GLY A 144 5.47 -5.21 18.05
C GLY A 144 6.27 -5.15 19.36
N ARG A 145 6.20 -4.01 20.05
CA ARG A 145 6.82 -3.83 21.37
C ARG A 145 6.12 -4.70 22.42
N GLY A 146 6.54 -5.91 22.62
CA GLY A 146 5.94 -6.84 23.60
C GLY A 146 5.84 -8.27 23.10
N SER A 147 6.31 -8.54 21.88
CA SER A 147 6.28 -9.88 21.29
C SER A 147 7.43 -10.78 21.74
N ARG A 148 8.39 -10.26 22.50
CA ARG A 148 9.54 -11.03 23.00
C ARG A 148 9.20 -11.69 24.33
N ASP A 149 9.67 -12.93 24.51
CA ASP A 149 9.60 -13.60 25.82
C ASP A 149 10.46 -12.86 26.89
N ALA A 150 10.33 -13.27 28.15
CA ALA A 150 11.07 -12.69 29.25
C ALA A 150 12.62 -12.81 29.07
N CYS A 151 13.08 -13.63 28.12
CA CYS A 151 14.48 -13.82 27.77
C CYS A 151 14.89 -13.02 26.52
N GLY A 152 13.98 -12.25 25.93
CA GLY A 152 14.23 -11.45 24.72
C GLY A 152 14.20 -12.22 23.41
N ASN A 153 13.79 -13.51 23.42
CA ASN A 153 13.73 -14.33 22.23
C ASN A 153 12.43 -14.10 21.44
N ALA A 154 12.55 -13.95 20.13
CA ALA A 154 11.41 -14.00 19.24
C ALA A 154 10.93 -15.45 19.08
N PRO A 155 9.61 -15.72 19.14
CA PRO A 155 9.07 -17.05 18.89
C PRO A 155 9.36 -17.54 17.47
N ALA A 156 9.48 -18.86 17.22
CA ALA A 156 9.80 -19.44 15.90
C ALA A 156 8.79 -19.05 14.79
N PRO A 157 9.18 -18.78 13.52
CA PRO A 157 8.27 -18.39 12.44
C PRO A 157 7.13 -19.40 12.22
N GLY A 158 5.88 -18.91 12.12
CA GLY A 158 4.67 -19.72 11.88
C GLY A 158 3.77 -19.14 10.78
N PRO A 159 2.75 -19.88 10.33
CA PRO A 159 1.88 -19.47 9.23
C PRO A 159 0.80 -18.45 9.60
N LEU A 160 0.62 -18.13 10.86
CA LEU A 160 -0.35 -17.14 11.36
C LEU A 160 0.39 -15.93 11.96
N PRO A 161 -0.21 -14.72 11.94
CA PRO A 161 0.28 -13.63 12.78
C PRO A 161 0.30 -14.10 14.22
N ARG A 162 1.38 -13.79 14.93
CA ARG A 162 1.53 -14.17 16.32
C ARG A 162 1.02 -13.08 17.23
N THR A 163 0.70 -13.44 18.45
CA THR A 163 0.47 -12.44 19.50
C THR A 163 1.67 -11.50 19.57
N GLY A 164 1.43 -10.21 19.37
CA GLY A 164 2.48 -9.18 19.35
C GLY A 164 3.04 -8.85 17.95
N GLU A 165 2.65 -9.53 16.88
CA GLU A 165 2.96 -9.06 15.52
C GLU A 165 1.96 -8.00 15.08
N GLU A 166 2.48 -6.96 14.44
CA GLU A 166 1.74 -5.78 14.02
C GLU A 166 2.01 -5.47 12.55
N LYS A 167 0.99 -5.01 11.84
CA LYS A 167 1.09 -4.69 10.43
C LYS A 167 1.69 -3.31 10.23
N ILE A 168 2.82 -3.21 9.52
CA ILE A 168 3.48 -1.94 9.19
C ILE A 168 3.13 -1.46 7.77
N ALA A 169 2.82 -2.38 6.86
CA ALA A 169 2.43 -2.02 5.50
C ALA A 169 1.26 -2.88 5.02
N ALA A 170 0.30 -2.23 4.37
CA ALA A 170 -0.87 -2.88 3.80
C ALA A 170 -0.77 -2.94 2.27
N ILE A 171 -1.41 -3.95 1.68
CA ILE A 171 -1.48 -4.17 0.24
C ILE A 171 -2.94 -4.34 -0.15
N GLY A 172 -3.39 -3.55 -1.12
CA GLY A 172 -4.71 -3.66 -1.69
C GLY A 172 -4.69 -3.25 -3.15
N VAL A 173 -4.68 -4.22 -4.06
CA VAL A 173 -4.58 -3.99 -5.50
C VAL A 173 -5.87 -4.39 -6.20
N ARG A 174 -6.07 -3.85 -7.39
CA ARG A 174 -7.05 -4.28 -8.37
C ARG A 174 -6.37 -4.44 -9.72
N LEU A 175 -6.87 -5.36 -10.53
CA LEU A 175 -6.41 -5.53 -11.90
C LEU A 175 -7.56 -5.27 -12.87
N ARG A 176 -7.24 -4.56 -13.96
CA ARG A 176 -8.14 -4.37 -15.10
C ARG A 176 -7.34 -4.54 -16.38
N ARG A 177 -7.76 -5.47 -17.24
CA ARG A 177 -7.01 -5.80 -18.48
C ARG A 177 -5.52 -6.11 -18.23
N TRP A 178 -5.22 -6.80 -17.12
CA TRP A 178 -3.86 -7.13 -16.66
C TRP A 178 -3.01 -5.94 -16.21
N VAL A 179 -3.55 -4.73 -16.17
CA VAL A 179 -2.87 -3.60 -15.53
C VAL A 179 -3.33 -3.48 -14.09
N SER A 180 -2.37 -3.39 -13.17
CA SER A 180 -2.63 -3.14 -11.75
C SER A 180 -2.96 -1.67 -11.50
N PHE A 181 -3.75 -1.40 -10.47
CA PHE A 181 -3.96 -0.09 -9.89
C PHE A 181 -4.35 -0.20 -8.43
N HIS A 182 -4.44 0.91 -7.69
CA HIS A 182 -4.19 0.95 -6.27
C HIS A 182 -2.76 0.45 -5.95
N GLY A 183 -2.50 -0.12 -4.79
CA GLY A 183 -1.14 -0.54 -4.49
C GLY A 183 -0.91 -0.85 -3.03
N VAL A 184 0.03 -0.14 -2.42
CA VAL A 184 0.49 -0.40 -1.06
C VAL A 184 0.46 0.86 -0.21
N SER A 185 0.42 0.69 1.11
CA SER A 185 0.67 1.78 2.06
C SER A 185 1.69 1.35 3.10
N LEU A 186 2.66 2.23 3.39
CA LEU A 186 3.68 2.07 4.41
C LEU A 186 3.46 3.11 5.51
N ASN A 187 3.32 2.68 6.75
CA ASN A 187 3.22 3.55 7.90
C ASN A 187 4.60 4.08 8.28
N VAL A 188 4.89 5.33 7.94
CA VAL A 188 6.13 6.01 8.32
C VAL A 188 5.97 6.64 9.70
N SER A 189 5.09 7.61 9.83
CA SER A 189 4.82 8.34 11.08
C SER A 189 3.36 8.78 11.24
N PRO A 190 2.36 7.96 10.87
CA PRO A 190 0.96 8.33 10.98
C PRO A 190 0.49 8.29 12.44
N ASP A 191 -0.60 9.00 12.72
CA ASP A 191 -1.37 8.78 13.94
C ASP A 191 -2.10 7.43 13.84
N LEU A 192 -1.59 6.42 14.53
CA LEU A 192 -2.13 5.06 14.49
C LEU A 192 -3.47 4.91 15.23
N SER A 193 -3.87 5.88 16.05
CA SER A 193 -5.16 5.84 16.77
C SER A 193 -6.37 5.79 15.83
N HIS A 194 -6.23 6.33 14.62
CA HIS A 194 -7.26 6.25 13.59
C HIS A 194 -7.60 4.82 13.15
N PHE A 195 -6.68 3.86 13.30
CA PHE A 195 -6.97 2.46 13.00
C PHE A 195 -7.92 1.81 14.02
N GLU A 196 -8.11 2.41 15.21
CA GLU A 196 -9.09 1.96 16.20
C GLU A 196 -10.54 2.15 15.70
N GLY A 197 -10.75 3.04 14.75
CA GLY A 197 -12.04 3.27 14.09
C GLY A 197 -12.50 2.17 13.15
N ILE A 198 -11.67 1.16 12.90
CA ILE A 198 -11.98 0.04 12.00
C ILE A 198 -11.49 -1.28 12.60
N VAL A 199 -11.91 -2.41 12.03
CA VAL A 199 -11.24 -3.71 12.24
C VAL A 199 -10.23 -3.90 11.10
N PRO A 200 -8.92 -3.60 11.31
CA PRO A 200 -7.93 -3.62 10.25
C PRO A 200 -7.79 -5.04 9.69
N CYS A 201 -7.87 -5.21 8.38
CA CYS A 201 -7.77 -6.51 7.71
C CYS A 201 -8.78 -7.57 8.17
N GLY A 202 -9.78 -7.18 9.00
CA GLY A 202 -10.76 -8.09 9.63
C GLY A 202 -10.14 -9.07 10.65
N LEU A 203 -8.96 -8.78 11.13
CA LEU A 203 -8.28 -9.55 12.16
C LEU A 203 -8.40 -8.80 13.48
N ARG A 204 -9.25 -9.30 14.39
CA ARG A 204 -9.31 -8.78 15.75
C ARG A 204 -8.08 -9.27 16.53
N GLY A 205 -7.48 -8.36 17.31
CA GLY A 205 -6.35 -8.69 18.19
C GLY A 205 -4.97 -8.55 17.54
N PHE A 206 -4.88 -8.05 16.32
CA PHE A 206 -3.61 -7.68 15.69
C PHE A 206 -3.52 -6.17 15.55
N GLY A 207 -2.37 -5.62 15.96
CA GLY A 207 -2.09 -4.20 15.91
C GLY A 207 -1.60 -3.72 14.55
N VAL A 208 -1.44 -2.42 14.46
CA VAL A 208 -0.73 -1.73 13.39
C VAL A 208 0.49 -1.04 13.99
N ASN A 209 1.56 -0.93 13.22
CA ASN A 209 2.79 -0.30 13.62
C ASN A 209 3.26 0.71 12.57
N SER A 210 4.26 1.51 12.91
CA SER A 210 4.92 2.47 12.02
C SER A 210 6.43 2.50 12.29
N LEU A 211 7.20 3.07 11.37
CA LEU A 211 8.63 3.29 11.57
C LEU A 211 8.87 4.12 12.83
N GLN A 212 8.09 5.18 13.02
CA GLN A 212 8.17 6.03 14.22
C GLN A 212 7.93 5.24 15.51
N GLN A 213 6.90 4.39 15.55
CA GLN A 213 6.59 3.59 16.74
C GLN A 213 7.65 2.54 17.04
N LEU A 214 8.32 2.01 16.02
CA LEU A 214 9.48 1.12 16.17
C LEU A 214 10.73 1.86 16.66
N GLY A 215 10.72 3.19 16.69
CA GLY A 215 11.87 4.01 17.07
C GLY A 215 12.87 4.22 15.92
N VAL A 216 12.44 4.04 14.68
CA VAL A 216 13.23 4.30 13.47
C VAL A 216 12.90 5.72 13.00
N PRO A 217 13.84 6.68 13.12
CA PRO A 217 13.61 8.08 12.79
C PRO A 217 13.75 8.32 11.28
N ALA A 218 12.94 7.63 10.47
CA ALA A 218 12.96 7.81 9.02
C ALA A 218 11.99 8.91 8.60
N SER A 219 12.48 9.85 7.82
CA SER A 219 11.68 10.83 7.10
C SER A 219 10.91 10.18 5.94
N MET A 220 9.90 10.87 5.43
CA MET A 220 9.17 10.42 4.24
C MET A 220 10.10 10.29 3.02
N ALA A 221 11.08 11.20 2.87
CA ALA A 221 12.05 11.16 1.78
C ALA A 221 13.00 9.94 1.86
N GLU A 222 13.42 9.55 3.06
CA GLU A 222 14.23 8.33 3.27
C GLU A 222 13.41 7.07 2.99
N ALA A 223 12.14 7.06 3.37
CA ALA A 223 11.22 5.98 3.02
C ALA A 223 11.02 5.88 1.49
N ASP A 224 10.85 7.01 0.80
CA ASP A 224 10.74 7.06 -0.66
C ASP A 224 11.99 6.53 -1.37
N ALA A 225 13.18 6.90 -0.89
CA ALA A 225 14.44 6.41 -1.43
C ALA A 225 14.60 4.88 -1.21
N ALA A 226 14.30 4.39 -0.02
CA ALA A 226 14.34 2.96 0.28
C ALA A 226 13.35 2.15 -0.57
N LEU A 227 12.15 2.71 -0.80
CA LEU A 227 11.14 2.12 -1.69
C LEU A 227 11.64 2.09 -3.14
N ALA A 228 12.22 3.17 -3.67
CA ALA A 228 12.73 3.21 -5.04
C ALA A 228 13.86 2.19 -5.27
N ASP A 229 14.82 2.14 -4.36
CA ASP A 229 15.96 1.23 -4.42
C ASP A 229 15.53 -0.25 -4.34
N SER A 230 14.55 -0.55 -3.49
CA SER A 230 14.03 -1.91 -3.36
C SER A 230 13.19 -2.33 -4.56
N PHE A 231 12.43 -1.38 -5.16
CA PHE A 231 11.58 -1.64 -6.31
C PHE A 231 12.37 -2.19 -7.50
N ALA A 232 13.55 -1.62 -7.75
CA ALA A 232 14.39 -2.02 -8.87
C ALA A 232 14.78 -3.51 -8.84
N GLY A 233 14.96 -4.09 -7.67
CA GLY A 233 15.29 -5.50 -7.50
C GLY A 233 14.14 -6.47 -7.77
N VAL A 234 12.90 -6.00 -7.73
CA VAL A 234 11.69 -6.83 -7.88
C VAL A 234 11.00 -6.59 -9.22
N PHE A 235 10.77 -5.32 -9.57
CA PHE A 235 9.94 -4.93 -10.71
C PHE A 235 10.73 -4.27 -11.85
N GLY A 236 12.02 -4.04 -11.68
CA GLY A 236 12.89 -3.42 -12.68
C GLY A 236 13.09 -1.92 -12.45
N LYS A 237 13.81 -1.31 -13.38
CA LYS A 237 14.25 0.08 -13.29
C LYS A 237 13.08 1.06 -13.21
N VAL A 238 13.32 2.17 -12.53
CA VAL A 238 12.44 3.33 -12.52
C VAL A 238 13.16 4.55 -13.08
N ARG A 239 12.38 5.50 -13.58
CA ARG A 239 12.85 6.83 -13.98
C ARG A 239 11.94 7.89 -13.36
N ALA A 240 12.51 9.02 -12.99
CA ALA A 240 11.73 10.13 -12.46
C ALA A 240 10.70 10.62 -13.51
N GLY A 241 9.55 11.08 -13.00
CA GLY A 241 8.51 11.71 -13.81
C GLY A 241 7.51 12.46 -12.94
N GLU A 242 6.61 13.18 -13.59
CA GLU A 242 5.61 13.99 -12.91
C GLU A 242 4.43 13.13 -12.44
N PRO A 243 3.86 13.46 -11.26
CA PRO A 243 2.64 12.82 -10.80
C PRO A 243 1.46 13.19 -11.71
N PRO A 244 0.45 12.30 -11.82
CA PRO A 244 -0.73 12.57 -12.62
C PRO A 244 -1.73 13.46 -11.85
N GLU A 245 -1.25 14.53 -11.25
CA GLU A 245 -2.10 15.47 -10.54
C GLU A 245 -3.06 16.12 -11.53
N GLY A 246 -4.36 16.05 -11.25
CA GLY A 246 -5.37 16.71 -12.05
C GLY A 246 -5.16 18.23 -11.99
N GLU A 247 -5.48 18.91 -13.07
CA GLU A 247 -5.41 20.38 -13.12
C GLU A 247 -6.12 20.98 -11.90
N PRO A 248 -5.46 21.91 -11.17
CA PRO A 248 -6.12 22.63 -10.08
C PRO A 248 -7.30 23.41 -10.68
N GLY A 249 -8.54 22.97 -10.40
CA GLY A 249 -9.74 23.65 -10.89
C GLY A 249 -10.87 22.74 -11.39
N ARG A 250 -10.67 21.51 -11.69
CA ARG A 250 -11.79 20.58 -11.94
C ARG A 250 -12.36 20.10 -10.60
N ARG A 251 -13.44 20.74 -10.16
CA ARG A 251 -14.29 20.17 -9.08
C ARG A 251 -14.63 18.74 -9.42
N PRO A 252 -14.48 17.78 -8.48
CA PRO A 252 -15.03 16.45 -8.66
C PRO A 252 -16.52 16.58 -8.97
N LEU A 253 -17.03 15.80 -9.93
CA LEU A 253 -18.46 15.56 -10.04
C LEU A 253 -18.95 15.15 -8.64
N GLU A 254 -19.83 15.94 -8.05
CA GLU A 254 -20.51 15.58 -6.82
C GLU A 254 -21.18 14.23 -7.02
N LEU A 255 -20.57 13.20 -6.50
CA LEU A 255 -21.26 11.92 -6.33
C LEU A 255 -22.34 12.16 -5.29
N ALA A 256 -23.59 12.03 -5.70
CA ALA A 256 -24.75 12.12 -4.83
C ALA A 256 -24.52 11.29 -3.55
N PRO A 257 -24.96 11.77 -2.38
CA PRO A 257 -24.84 11.05 -1.14
C PRO A 257 -25.47 9.67 -1.30
N ALA A 258 -24.71 8.62 -1.01
CA ALA A 258 -25.25 7.27 -0.95
C ALA A 258 -26.38 7.28 0.08
N HIS A 259 -27.61 7.12 -0.38
CA HIS A 259 -28.75 6.95 0.48
C HIS A 259 -28.48 5.77 1.41
N ALA A 260 -28.61 6.04 2.72
CA ALA A 260 -28.67 5.02 3.75
C ALA A 260 -29.74 3.98 3.38
N ILE A 261 -29.35 2.73 3.37
CA ILE A 261 -30.25 1.58 3.54
C ILE A 261 -29.79 0.85 4.80
#